data_ced35bd8862472b0c91f83d2c882053e
#
_entry.id   ced35bd8862472b0c91f83d2c882053e
#
_cell.length_a   1.000
_cell.length_b   1.000
_cell.length_c   1.000
_cell.angle_alpha   90.00
_cell.angle_beta   90.00
_cell.angle_gamma   90.00
#
_symmetry.space_group_name_H-M   'P 1'
#
loop_
_entity.id
_entity.type
_entity.pdbx_description
1 polymer ?
#
loop_
_entity_poly.entity_id
_entity_poly.type
_entity_poly.pdbx_seq_one_letter_code
_entity_poly.pdbx_strand_id
1 'polypeptide(L)'
;DRSRGLGDVYKRQGASSIVIGILVIAALGLYLAPNIQTKIKEKWRISARTMNTALLCTMMIVIGYSSYALIVIRSTANTPMDQNSPEDIFTLGEYLGREQYGTRPLFYGPAFSSKVALDVKDGYCIPRQSEAGSKFVRKEKTSPDEKDSYIELPGRVEYEYAQNMLFPRMYSSSHAPLYKQWVDIKGYDVPYDQCGEMVMVNMPTQWENIKFFFSYQLNFMYWRYFMWNFAGRQNDIQGSGEIEHGNWITGIPFIDNLLVGNQELLPQDLKNNKGHNVFYCLPLILGLIGLFWQAYHSQRGIQQFWVVFFLFFMTGIAIVLYLN
;
A
#
# COMPACT_ATOMS: atom_id res chain seq x y z
N ASP A 1 32.50 19.39 4.50
CA ASP A 1 31.31 19.91 5.23
C ASP A 1 30.08 19.00 5.21
N ARG A 2 29.88 18.20 4.14
CA ARG A 2 28.74 17.25 4.06
C ARG A 2 28.89 16.03 4.99
N SER A 3 30.12 15.57 5.28
CA SER A 3 30.36 14.48 6.24
C SER A 3 29.97 14.83 7.68
N ARG A 4 29.95 16.11 8.05
CA ARG A 4 29.46 16.59 9.34
C ARG A 4 27.94 16.46 9.48
N GLY A 5 27.20 16.65 8.38
CA GLY A 5 25.74 16.51 8.37
C GLY A 5 25.27 15.09 8.64
N LEU A 6 25.98 14.06 8.14
CA LEU A 6 25.64 12.65 8.39
C LEU A 6 25.87 12.27 9.85
N GLY A 7 26.97 12.72 10.46
CA GLY A 7 27.23 12.53 11.87
C GLY A 7 26.17 13.14 12.79
N ASP A 8 25.58 14.26 12.39
CA ASP A 8 24.50 14.93 13.10
C ASP A 8 23.14 14.21 12.94
N VAL A 9 22.86 13.63 11.77
CA VAL A 9 21.68 12.78 11.54
C VAL A 9 21.76 11.51 12.40
N TYR A 10 22.92 10.85 12.45
CA TYR A 10 23.15 9.67 13.27
C TYR A 10 23.03 10.00 14.79
N LYS A 11 23.58 11.12 15.24
CA LYS A 11 23.41 11.59 16.61
C LYS A 11 21.97 11.92 16.94
N ARG A 12 21.24 12.54 16.03
CA ARG A 12 19.79 12.82 16.24
C ARG A 12 18.95 11.57 16.28
N GLN A 13 19.20 10.57 15.42
CA GLN A 13 18.45 9.31 15.44
C GLN A 13 18.77 8.46 16.66
N GLY A 14 20.06 8.36 17.05
CA GLY A 14 20.45 7.72 18.29
C GLY A 14 19.84 8.41 19.51
N ALA A 15 19.84 9.75 19.54
CA ALA A 15 19.22 10.53 20.60
C ALA A 15 17.70 10.31 20.65
N SER A 16 17.01 10.24 19.50
CA SER A 16 15.57 9.98 19.46
C SER A 16 15.22 8.60 20.00
N SER A 17 15.99 7.57 19.67
CA SER A 17 15.77 6.21 20.19
C SER A 17 16.01 6.12 21.71
N ILE A 18 17.03 6.82 22.20
CA ILE A 18 17.32 6.91 23.65
C ILE A 18 16.19 7.66 24.35
N VAL A 19 15.72 8.77 23.79
CA VAL A 19 14.60 9.54 24.35
C VAL A 19 13.33 8.71 24.42
N ILE A 20 13.01 7.96 23.38
CA ILE A 20 11.86 7.05 23.38
C ILE A 20 12.04 5.95 24.44
N GLY A 21 13.21 5.35 24.54
CA GLY A 21 13.52 4.37 25.58
C GLY A 21 13.36 4.95 27.00
N ILE A 22 13.86 6.14 27.26
CA ILE A 22 13.71 6.85 28.53
C ILE A 22 12.24 7.14 28.84
N LEU A 23 11.47 7.60 27.84
CA LEU A 23 10.03 7.85 27.99
C LEU A 23 9.25 6.59 28.32
N VAL A 24 9.57 5.46 27.70
CA VAL A 24 8.96 4.15 28.00
C VAL A 24 9.30 3.69 29.42
N ILE A 25 10.56 3.79 29.82
CA ILE A 25 11.00 3.44 31.18
C ILE A 25 10.36 4.37 32.23
N ALA A 26 10.30 5.67 31.97
CA ALA A 26 9.64 6.63 32.82
C ALA A 26 8.14 6.36 32.95
N ALA A 27 7.47 6.02 31.83
CA ALA A 27 6.06 5.66 31.83
C ALA A 27 5.79 4.37 32.61
N LEU A 28 6.66 3.34 32.48
CA LEU A 28 6.61 2.12 33.28
C LEU A 28 6.86 2.41 34.79
N GLY A 29 7.81 3.25 35.11
CA GLY A 29 8.08 3.68 36.48
C GLY A 29 6.90 4.42 37.13
N LEU A 30 6.24 5.30 36.34
CA LEU A 30 5.03 5.98 36.77
C LEU A 30 3.85 5.02 36.98
N TYR A 31 3.75 4.00 36.16
CA TYR A 31 2.72 2.97 36.27
C TYR A 31 2.89 2.13 37.53
N LEU A 32 4.12 1.79 37.87
CA LEU A 32 4.44 0.96 39.02
C LEU A 32 4.45 1.75 40.40
N ALA A 33 4.37 3.07 40.34
CA ALA A 33 4.41 3.93 41.54
C ALA A 33 3.01 4.51 41.87
N PRO A 34 2.22 3.86 42.71
CA PRO A 34 0.84 4.27 43.02
C PRO A 34 0.74 5.68 43.63
N ASN A 35 1.75 6.11 44.38
CA ASN A 35 1.80 7.46 44.96
C ASN A 35 1.98 8.56 43.90
N ILE A 36 2.59 8.25 42.75
CA ILE A 36 2.77 9.19 41.66
C ILE A 36 1.48 9.26 40.83
N GLN A 37 0.78 8.14 40.66
CA GLN A 37 -0.52 8.10 39.99
C GLN A 37 -1.55 8.99 40.69
N THR A 38 -1.61 8.99 42.02
CA THR A 38 -2.52 9.85 42.79
C THR A 38 -2.19 11.33 42.62
N LYS A 39 -0.92 11.70 42.68
CA LYS A 39 -0.45 13.09 42.49
C LYS A 39 -0.72 13.60 41.05
N ILE A 40 -0.51 12.75 40.06
CA ILE A 40 -0.80 13.12 38.66
C ILE A 40 -2.31 13.31 38.47
N LYS A 41 -3.15 12.45 39.02
CA LYS A 41 -4.62 12.60 38.97
C LYS A 41 -5.08 13.94 39.59
N GLU A 42 -4.48 14.31 40.71
CA GLU A 42 -4.84 15.54 41.41
C GLU A 42 -4.42 16.79 40.64
N LYS A 43 -3.23 16.80 40.06
CA LYS A 43 -2.69 17.93 39.29
C LYS A 43 -3.25 18.06 37.89
N TRP A 44 -3.45 16.95 37.15
CA TRP A 44 -3.80 16.94 35.71
C TRP A 44 -5.22 16.46 35.42
N ARG A 45 -5.98 16.09 36.46
CA ARG A 45 -7.31 15.48 36.33
C ARG A 45 -7.38 14.23 35.43
N ILE A 46 -6.25 13.56 35.23
CA ILE A 46 -6.19 12.33 34.42
C ILE A 46 -6.49 11.15 35.33
N SER A 47 -7.47 10.32 34.93
CA SER A 47 -7.80 9.12 35.70
C SER A 47 -6.68 8.07 35.59
N ALA A 48 -6.47 7.29 36.64
CA ALA A 48 -5.52 6.17 36.63
C ALA A 48 -5.84 5.16 35.52
N ARG A 49 -7.11 4.98 35.20
CA ARG A 49 -7.56 4.12 34.10
C ARG A 49 -7.10 4.64 32.74
N THR A 50 -7.28 5.94 32.47
CA THR A 50 -6.85 6.57 31.21
C THR A 50 -5.34 6.45 31.03
N MET A 51 -4.57 6.68 32.12
CA MET A 51 -3.12 6.58 32.10
C MET A 51 -2.67 5.14 31.82
N ASN A 52 -3.29 4.15 32.48
CA ASN A 52 -3.01 2.73 32.24
C ASN A 52 -3.31 2.33 30.79
N THR A 53 -4.46 2.76 30.26
CA THR A 53 -4.81 2.48 28.88
C THR A 53 -3.82 3.10 27.89
N ALA A 54 -3.45 4.36 28.09
CA ALA A 54 -2.45 5.04 27.27
C ALA A 54 -1.10 4.31 27.27
N LEU A 55 -0.67 3.87 28.46
CA LEU A 55 0.60 3.17 28.64
C LEU A 55 0.58 1.79 27.97
N LEU A 56 -0.51 1.05 28.12
CA LEU A 56 -0.69 -0.23 27.43
C LEU A 56 -0.71 -0.04 25.91
N CYS A 57 -1.40 0.96 25.39
CA CYS A 57 -1.41 1.28 23.96
C CYS A 57 0.02 1.60 23.47
N THR A 58 0.76 2.44 24.20
CA THR A 58 2.14 2.78 23.85
C THR A 58 3.03 1.54 23.85
N MET A 59 2.91 0.69 24.87
CA MET A 59 3.67 -0.55 24.96
C MET A 59 3.38 -1.48 23.78
N MET A 60 2.11 -1.64 23.42
CA MET A 60 1.71 -2.46 22.26
C MET A 60 2.24 -1.90 20.94
N ILE A 61 2.24 -0.58 20.77
CA ILE A 61 2.86 0.08 19.61
C ILE A 61 4.36 -0.20 19.56
N VAL A 62 5.08 -0.06 20.66
CA VAL A 62 6.51 -0.33 20.74
C VAL A 62 6.82 -1.80 20.43
N ILE A 63 6.03 -2.73 20.95
CA ILE A 63 6.16 -4.17 20.63
C ILE A 63 5.93 -4.39 19.13
N GLY A 64 4.91 -3.77 18.55
CA GLY A 64 4.65 -3.86 17.12
C GLY A 64 5.81 -3.35 16.26
N TYR A 65 6.35 -2.17 16.60
CA TYR A 65 7.50 -1.59 15.89
C TYR A 65 8.81 -2.36 16.13
N SER A 66 8.95 -3.10 17.23
CA SER A 66 10.13 -3.93 17.47
C SER A 66 10.31 -5.04 16.42
N SER A 67 9.25 -5.39 15.70
CA SER A 67 9.32 -6.32 14.55
C SER A 67 10.25 -5.83 13.44
N TYR A 68 10.39 -4.51 13.25
CA TYR A 68 11.33 -3.96 12.27
C TYR A 68 12.80 -4.21 12.69
N ALA A 69 13.10 -4.19 13.97
CA ALA A 69 14.43 -4.58 14.47
C ALA A 69 14.74 -6.05 14.16
N LEU A 70 13.72 -6.93 14.22
CA LEU A 70 13.89 -8.34 13.85
C LEU A 70 14.19 -8.51 12.34
N ILE A 71 13.67 -7.64 11.47
CA ILE A 71 13.98 -7.66 10.04
C ILE A 71 15.49 -7.40 9.85
N VAL A 72 16.01 -6.32 10.46
CA VAL A 72 17.44 -5.98 10.39
C VAL A 72 18.32 -7.11 10.94
N ILE A 73 18.01 -7.61 12.13
CA ILE A 73 18.77 -8.71 12.76
C ILE A 73 18.77 -9.95 11.88
N ARG A 74 17.65 -10.26 11.25
CA ARG A 74 17.55 -11.43 10.38
C ARG A 74 18.30 -11.23 9.06
N SER A 75 18.27 -10.04 8.49
CA SER A 75 19.00 -9.68 7.28
C SER A 75 20.52 -9.78 7.49
N THR A 76 21.05 -9.28 8.63
CA THR A 76 22.49 -9.40 8.96
C THR A 76 22.97 -10.86 9.08
N ALA A 77 22.06 -11.81 9.25
CA ALA A 77 22.39 -13.24 9.25
C ALA A 77 22.51 -13.86 7.84
N ASN A 78 22.39 -13.07 6.77
CA ASN A 78 22.52 -13.49 5.36
C ASN A 78 21.67 -14.73 5.03
N THR A 79 20.37 -14.66 5.28
CA THR A 79 19.45 -15.76 4.97
C THR A 79 19.30 -15.94 3.46
N PRO A 80 18.99 -17.16 2.94
CA PRO A 80 18.91 -17.44 1.50
C PRO A 80 17.89 -16.56 0.73
N MET A 81 16.88 -16.03 1.41
CA MET A 81 15.87 -15.14 0.84
C MET A 81 15.86 -13.80 1.57
N ASP A 82 16.93 -13.03 1.39
CA ASP A 82 17.09 -11.71 1.97
C ASP A 82 16.78 -10.64 0.93
N GLN A 83 15.51 -10.31 0.81
CA GLN A 83 15.04 -9.34 -0.19
C GLN A 83 15.50 -7.92 0.18
N ASN A 84 16.28 -7.28 -0.69
CA ASN A 84 16.86 -5.95 -0.55
C ASN A 84 17.86 -5.79 0.60
N SER A 85 18.27 -6.86 1.25
CA SER A 85 19.26 -6.86 2.34
C SER A 85 19.13 -5.67 3.30
N PRO A 86 18.01 -5.55 4.06
CA PRO A 86 17.76 -4.43 4.96
C PRO A 86 18.62 -4.53 6.24
N GLU A 87 19.94 -4.50 6.07
CA GLU A 87 20.92 -4.66 7.15
C GLU A 87 21.12 -3.41 8.01
N ASP A 88 20.81 -2.25 7.46
CA ASP A 88 20.96 -0.97 8.11
C ASP A 88 19.70 -0.11 8.00
N ILE A 89 19.73 1.07 8.62
CA ILE A 89 18.55 1.94 8.69
C ILE A 89 18.17 2.55 7.35
N PHE A 90 19.12 2.74 6.42
CA PHE A 90 18.86 3.28 5.10
C PHE A 90 18.24 2.22 4.20
N THR A 91 18.84 1.03 4.14
CA THR A 91 18.30 -0.10 3.39
C THR A 91 16.98 -0.60 3.95
N LEU A 92 16.78 -0.52 5.28
CA LEU A 92 15.47 -0.75 5.91
C LEU A 92 14.45 0.31 5.46
N GLY A 93 14.84 1.58 5.37
CA GLY A 93 13.99 2.64 4.88
C GLY A 93 13.55 2.41 3.42
N GLU A 94 14.48 2.07 2.53
CA GLU A 94 14.20 1.69 1.15
C GLU A 94 13.28 0.46 1.04
N TYR A 95 13.51 -0.55 1.88
CA TYR A 95 12.67 -1.75 1.97
C TYR A 95 11.23 -1.43 2.40
N LEU A 96 11.07 -0.63 3.47
CA LEU A 96 9.76 -0.22 3.98
C LEU A 96 9.05 0.75 3.03
N GLY A 97 9.80 1.66 2.41
CA GLY A 97 9.31 2.59 1.38
C GLY A 97 8.94 1.90 0.07
N ARG A 98 9.32 0.62 -0.09
CA ARG A 98 9.10 -0.16 -1.32
C ARG A 98 9.67 0.53 -2.57
N GLU A 99 10.79 1.21 -2.44
CA GLU A 99 11.38 2.00 -3.52
C GLU A 99 11.72 1.19 -4.76
N GLN A 100 12.00 -0.11 -4.60
CA GLN A 100 12.21 -1.04 -5.70
C GLN A 100 11.03 -1.14 -6.69
N TYR A 101 9.82 -0.88 -6.22
CA TYR A 101 8.60 -0.98 -7.05
C TYR A 101 8.26 0.34 -7.76
N GLY A 102 9.05 1.39 -7.52
CA GLY A 102 8.82 2.72 -8.06
C GLY A 102 7.71 3.48 -7.35
N THR A 103 7.55 4.72 -7.77
CA THR A 103 6.52 5.62 -7.25
C THR A 103 5.23 5.46 -8.06
N ARG A 104 4.10 5.49 -7.37
CA ARG A 104 2.76 5.45 -7.98
C ARG A 104 1.98 6.68 -7.56
N PRO A 105 1.48 7.47 -8.51
CA PRO A 105 0.72 8.65 -8.18
C PRO A 105 -0.61 8.26 -7.55
N LEU A 106 -0.86 8.71 -6.30
CA LEU A 106 -2.08 8.35 -5.58
C LEU A 106 -3.19 9.38 -5.78
N PHE A 107 -2.90 10.66 -5.55
CA PHE A 107 -3.90 11.74 -5.61
C PHE A 107 -3.79 12.61 -6.84
N TYR A 108 -2.58 12.86 -7.30
CA TYR A 108 -2.31 13.72 -8.46
C TYR A 108 -1.07 13.22 -9.19
N GLY A 109 -1.13 13.13 -10.51
CA GLY A 109 -0.02 12.67 -11.32
C GLY A 109 -0.38 12.37 -12.76
N PRO A 110 0.55 11.82 -13.53
CA PRO A 110 0.39 11.57 -14.95
C PRO A 110 -0.64 10.46 -15.24
N ALA A 111 -1.25 10.53 -16.42
CA ALA A 111 -1.94 9.42 -17.03
C ALA A 111 -0.99 8.63 -17.95
N PHE A 112 -1.40 7.46 -18.42
CA PHE A 112 -0.58 6.60 -19.27
C PHE A 112 -0.12 7.25 -20.59
N SER A 113 -0.84 8.24 -21.08
CA SER A 113 -0.52 9.00 -22.31
C SER A 113 0.25 10.29 -22.04
N SER A 114 0.43 10.68 -20.79
CA SER A 114 1.12 11.92 -20.42
C SER A 114 2.57 11.92 -20.93
N LYS A 115 3.01 13.08 -21.38
CA LYS A 115 4.38 13.31 -21.84
C LYS A 115 5.20 13.99 -20.76
N VAL A 116 6.49 13.70 -20.75
CA VAL A 116 7.44 14.36 -19.85
C VAL A 116 7.54 15.84 -20.23
N ALA A 117 7.49 16.73 -19.25
CA ALA A 117 7.71 18.15 -19.48
C ALA A 117 9.15 18.39 -19.97
N LEU A 118 9.30 19.25 -20.96
CA LEU A 118 10.58 19.56 -21.57
C LEU A 118 10.96 21.01 -21.29
N ASP A 119 12.26 21.24 -21.08
CA ASP A 119 12.87 22.58 -20.99
C ASP A 119 13.90 22.74 -22.10
N VAL A 120 14.04 23.95 -22.61
CA VAL A 120 15.08 24.29 -23.58
C VAL A 120 16.23 24.91 -22.84
N LYS A 121 17.38 24.21 -22.79
CA LYS A 121 18.66 24.74 -22.25
C LYS A 121 19.73 24.67 -23.32
N ASP A 122 20.37 25.78 -23.56
CA ASP A 122 21.46 25.88 -24.54
C ASP A 122 21.10 25.40 -25.96
N GLY A 123 19.80 25.54 -26.32
CA GLY A 123 19.28 25.09 -27.62
C GLY A 123 18.94 23.58 -27.68
N TYR A 124 19.15 22.86 -26.60
CA TYR A 124 18.79 21.43 -26.49
C TYR A 124 17.50 21.25 -25.70
N CYS A 125 16.70 20.31 -26.15
CA CYS A 125 15.48 19.90 -25.50
C CYS A 125 15.80 18.86 -24.42
N ILE A 126 15.63 19.21 -23.15
CA ILE A 126 16.01 18.37 -22.02
C ILE A 126 14.75 18.05 -21.20
N PRO A 127 14.53 16.78 -20.80
CA PRO A 127 13.44 16.43 -19.92
C PRO A 127 13.56 17.17 -18.58
N ARG A 128 12.47 17.77 -18.13
CA ARG A 128 12.41 18.38 -16.80
C ARG A 128 12.47 17.30 -15.74
N GLN A 129 13.46 17.44 -14.87
CA GLN A 129 13.70 16.50 -13.78
C GLN A 129 13.40 17.20 -12.46
N SER A 130 12.72 16.49 -11.57
CA SER A 130 12.64 16.90 -10.18
C SER A 130 13.94 16.52 -9.46
N GLU A 131 14.30 17.25 -8.41
CA GLU A 131 15.44 16.89 -7.58
C GLU A 131 15.13 15.54 -6.91
N ALA A 132 15.85 14.53 -7.32
CA ALA A 132 15.82 13.24 -6.66
C ALA A 132 16.57 13.34 -5.32
N GLY A 133 16.00 12.75 -4.27
CA GLY A 133 16.68 12.65 -2.99
C GLY A 133 18.02 11.91 -3.11
N SER A 134 18.83 11.98 -2.08
CA SER A 134 20.10 11.23 -2.01
C SER A 134 19.87 9.81 -1.56
N LYS A 135 20.56 8.85 -2.17
CA LYS A 135 20.63 7.47 -1.75
C LYS A 135 21.94 7.20 -1.02
N PHE A 136 21.89 6.56 0.15
CA PHE A 136 23.06 6.23 0.93
C PHE A 136 23.38 4.76 0.82
N VAL A 137 24.56 4.42 0.30
CA VAL A 137 25.04 3.06 0.16
C VAL A 137 26.22 2.82 1.10
N ARG A 138 26.15 1.71 1.85
CA ARG A 138 27.22 1.33 2.77
C ARG A 138 28.50 1.01 2.00
N LYS A 139 29.61 1.62 2.42
CA LYS A 139 30.92 1.31 1.87
C LYS A 139 31.40 -0.03 2.42
N GLU A 140 31.96 -0.88 1.58
CA GLU A 140 32.60 -2.11 2.01
C GLU A 140 33.80 -1.81 2.93
N LYS A 141 33.88 -2.53 4.04
CA LYS A 141 34.98 -2.39 4.99
C LYS A 141 36.25 -3.03 4.43
N THR A 142 37.35 -2.33 4.55
CA THR A 142 38.68 -2.85 4.22
C THR A 142 39.24 -3.68 5.39
N SER A 143 38.82 -3.38 6.63
CA SER A 143 39.23 -4.07 7.85
C SER A 143 38.02 -4.32 8.77
N PRO A 144 37.97 -5.43 9.55
CA PRO A 144 36.89 -5.70 10.49
C PRO A 144 36.68 -4.61 11.56
N ASP A 145 37.75 -3.90 11.92
CA ASP A 145 37.73 -2.84 12.95
C ASP A 145 37.31 -1.47 12.38
N GLU A 146 37.10 -1.35 11.07
CA GLU A 146 36.70 -0.10 10.44
C GLU A 146 35.24 0.20 10.75
N LYS A 147 34.96 1.46 11.14
CA LYS A 147 33.58 1.91 11.37
C LYS A 147 32.80 1.95 10.07
N ASP A 148 31.50 1.68 10.17
CA ASP A 148 30.61 1.81 9.02
C ASP A 148 30.65 3.23 8.47
N SER A 149 30.83 3.34 7.17
CA SER A 149 30.79 4.59 6.41
C SER A 149 29.84 4.44 5.22
N TYR A 150 29.24 5.55 4.82
CA TYR A 150 28.25 5.60 3.75
C TYR A 150 28.70 6.54 2.66
N ILE A 151 28.44 6.17 1.42
CA ILE A 151 28.64 6.98 0.24
C ILE A 151 27.29 7.52 -0.19
N GLU A 152 27.20 8.81 -0.35
CA GLU A 152 26.03 9.47 -0.93
C GLU A 152 26.04 9.33 -2.45
N LEU A 153 25.03 8.70 -3.01
CA LEU A 153 24.78 8.60 -4.43
C LEU A 153 23.60 9.49 -4.80
N PRO A 154 23.55 10.00 -6.04
CA PRO A 154 22.35 10.66 -6.52
C PRO A 154 21.18 9.67 -6.48
N GLY A 155 20.06 10.12 -6.01
CA GLY A 155 18.83 9.33 -5.95
C GLY A 155 18.27 9.06 -7.34
N ARG A 156 17.15 8.34 -7.37
CA ARG A 156 16.46 8.05 -8.63
C ARG A 156 15.92 9.33 -9.23
N VAL A 157 16.25 9.59 -10.48
CA VAL A 157 15.71 10.73 -11.21
C VAL A 157 14.20 10.54 -11.43
N GLU A 158 13.42 11.50 -10.99
CA GLU A 158 11.99 11.57 -11.27
C GLU A 158 11.75 12.65 -12.33
N TYR A 159 10.88 12.34 -13.30
CA TYR A 159 10.53 13.27 -14.36
C TYR A 159 9.22 13.97 -14.03
N GLU A 160 9.17 15.28 -14.32
CA GLU A 160 7.90 16.01 -14.28
C GLU A 160 7.12 15.76 -15.58
N TYR A 161 5.81 15.64 -15.44
CA TYR A 161 4.92 15.42 -16.57
C TYR A 161 4.15 16.70 -16.90
N ALA A 162 4.00 16.96 -18.20
CA ALA A 162 3.30 18.14 -18.68
C ALA A 162 1.78 18.08 -18.42
N GLN A 163 1.22 16.88 -18.51
CA GLN A 163 -0.20 16.65 -18.27
C GLN A 163 -0.37 15.78 -17.03
N ASN A 164 -1.15 16.26 -16.08
CA ASN A 164 -1.49 15.55 -14.86
C ASN A 164 -3.00 15.54 -14.64
N MET A 165 -3.48 14.53 -13.91
CA MET A 165 -4.88 14.40 -13.55
C MET A 165 -5.06 14.06 -12.08
N LEU A 166 -6.26 14.29 -11.54
CA LEU A 166 -6.63 13.90 -10.20
C LEU A 166 -6.88 12.41 -10.12
N PHE A 167 -6.38 11.77 -9.04
CA PHE A 167 -6.60 10.35 -8.76
C PHE A 167 -6.29 9.45 -9.96
N PRO A 168 -5.08 9.50 -10.54
CA PRO A 168 -4.75 8.76 -11.74
C PRO A 168 -4.69 7.27 -11.46
N ARG A 169 -5.64 6.52 -12.01
CA ARG A 169 -5.67 5.06 -11.94
C ARG A 169 -5.05 4.41 -13.16
N MET A 170 -5.16 5.07 -14.31
CA MET A 170 -4.52 4.67 -15.56
C MET A 170 -3.22 5.47 -15.76
N TYR A 171 -2.20 5.26 -14.92
CA TYR A 171 -0.96 6.07 -14.95
C TYR A 171 0.18 5.43 -15.74
N SER A 172 0.22 4.10 -15.85
CA SER A 172 1.35 3.38 -16.43
C SER A 172 1.24 3.26 -17.95
N SER A 173 2.20 3.79 -18.67
CA SER A 173 2.26 3.66 -20.13
C SER A 173 2.43 2.21 -20.60
N SER A 174 3.10 1.36 -19.82
CA SER A 174 3.25 -0.07 -20.13
C SER A 174 1.96 -0.86 -20.05
N HIS A 175 0.99 -0.39 -19.26
CA HIS A 175 -0.32 -1.03 -19.09
C HIS A 175 -1.42 -0.44 -19.98
N ALA A 176 -1.09 0.42 -20.94
CA ALA A 176 -2.06 1.04 -21.85
C ALA A 176 -2.97 0.03 -22.58
N PRO A 177 -2.50 -1.15 -23.04
CA PRO A 177 -3.37 -2.16 -23.66
C PRO A 177 -4.42 -2.70 -22.67
N LEU A 178 -4.04 -2.93 -21.41
CA LEU A 178 -4.96 -3.39 -20.38
C LEU A 178 -6.05 -2.34 -20.10
N TYR A 179 -5.69 -1.07 -20.02
CA TYR A 179 -6.66 0.01 -19.80
C TYR A 179 -7.71 0.07 -20.90
N LYS A 180 -7.28 -0.08 -22.17
CA LYS A 180 -8.17 -0.11 -23.33
C LYS A 180 -9.07 -1.35 -23.38
N GLN A 181 -8.64 -2.48 -22.82
CA GLN A 181 -9.45 -3.69 -22.71
C GLN A 181 -10.63 -3.48 -21.74
N TRP A 182 -10.39 -2.76 -20.62
CA TRP A 182 -11.39 -2.58 -19.56
C TRP A 182 -12.29 -1.37 -19.75
N VAL A 183 -11.84 -0.37 -20.49
CA VAL A 183 -12.57 0.87 -20.72
C VAL A 183 -12.41 1.31 -22.16
N ASP A 184 -13.53 1.64 -22.81
CA ASP A 184 -13.53 2.31 -24.11
C ASP A 184 -13.05 3.76 -23.91
N ILE A 185 -11.75 3.98 -24.14
CA ILE A 185 -11.08 5.26 -23.92
C ILE A 185 -11.19 6.08 -25.21
N LYS A 186 -12.00 7.12 -25.18
CA LYS A 186 -12.10 8.13 -26.25
C LYS A 186 -11.11 9.27 -26.02
N GLY A 187 -10.99 9.66 -24.75
CA GLY A 187 -10.09 10.73 -24.34
C GLY A 187 -10.46 12.11 -24.87
N TYR A 188 -9.54 13.04 -24.71
CA TYR A 188 -9.58 14.38 -25.29
C TYR A 188 -8.16 14.82 -25.65
N ASP A 189 -8.03 15.62 -26.71
CA ASP A 189 -6.74 16.05 -27.20
C ASP A 189 -6.27 17.31 -26.48
N VAL A 190 -5.03 17.26 -25.97
CA VAL A 190 -4.37 18.36 -25.27
C VAL A 190 -3.11 18.76 -26.04
N PRO A 191 -2.89 20.05 -26.29
CA PRO A 191 -1.67 20.50 -26.96
C PRO A 191 -0.48 20.30 -26.01
N TYR A 192 0.61 19.79 -26.57
CA TYR A 192 1.89 19.57 -25.90
C TYR A 192 2.99 20.21 -26.74
N ASP A 193 3.76 21.09 -26.12
CA ASP A 193 4.93 21.71 -26.75
C ASP A 193 6.14 20.77 -26.64
N GLN A 194 6.54 20.23 -27.77
CA GLN A 194 7.76 19.44 -27.90
C GLN A 194 8.88 20.34 -28.44
N CYS A 195 9.33 21.27 -27.59
CA CYS A 195 10.42 22.18 -27.90
C CYS A 195 10.21 23.01 -29.19
N GLY A 196 9.04 23.62 -29.32
CA GLY A 196 8.65 24.47 -30.44
C GLY A 196 7.79 23.78 -31.50
N GLU A 197 7.61 22.46 -31.39
CA GLU A 197 6.64 21.73 -32.20
C GLU A 197 5.43 21.35 -31.34
N MET A 198 4.23 21.78 -31.75
CA MET A 198 3.01 21.50 -31.04
C MET A 198 2.46 20.15 -31.47
N VAL A 199 2.43 19.20 -30.56
CA VAL A 199 1.89 17.85 -30.76
C VAL A 199 0.61 17.67 -29.95
N MET A 200 -0.42 17.08 -30.55
CA MET A 200 -1.64 16.76 -29.81
C MET A 200 -1.50 15.40 -29.11
N VAL A 201 -1.73 15.40 -27.80
CA VAL A 201 -1.69 14.21 -26.96
C VAL A 201 -3.10 13.86 -26.51
N ASN A 202 -3.55 12.66 -26.80
CA ASN A 202 -4.86 12.19 -26.38
C ASN A 202 -4.79 11.73 -24.91
N MET A 203 -5.48 12.48 -24.04
CA MET A 203 -5.55 12.22 -22.59
C MET A 203 -6.88 11.55 -22.24
N PRO A 204 -6.86 10.53 -21.35
CA PRO A 204 -8.09 9.94 -20.84
C PRO A 204 -8.88 10.98 -20.05
N THR A 205 -10.19 10.94 -20.17
CA THR A 205 -11.09 11.78 -19.35
C THR A 205 -11.09 11.30 -17.90
N GLN A 206 -11.42 12.21 -16.97
CA GLN A 206 -11.56 11.84 -15.55
C GLN A 206 -12.63 10.76 -15.34
N TRP A 207 -13.68 10.77 -16.15
CA TRP A 207 -14.74 9.76 -16.08
C TRP A 207 -14.26 8.37 -16.52
N GLU A 208 -13.49 8.28 -17.58
CA GLU A 208 -12.88 7.02 -18.04
C GLU A 208 -11.92 6.44 -16.98
N ASN A 209 -11.14 7.31 -16.35
CA ASN A 209 -10.26 6.94 -15.25
C ASN A 209 -11.03 6.40 -14.03
N ILE A 210 -12.14 7.04 -13.64
CA ILE A 210 -13.02 6.57 -12.57
C ILE A 210 -13.71 5.27 -12.97
N LYS A 211 -14.15 5.13 -14.22
CA LYS A 211 -14.75 3.90 -14.74
C LYS A 211 -13.77 2.72 -14.65
N PHE A 212 -12.50 2.95 -14.98
CA PHE A 212 -11.45 1.94 -14.81
C PHE A 212 -11.28 1.53 -13.33
N PHE A 213 -11.27 2.49 -12.40
CA PHE A 213 -11.20 2.20 -10.98
C PHE A 213 -12.33 1.27 -10.51
N PHE A 214 -13.57 1.55 -10.91
CA PHE A 214 -14.70 0.72 -10.50
C PHE A 214 -14.76 -0.63 -11.22
N SER A 215 -14.51 -0.66 -12.54
CA SER A 215 -14.62 -1.90 -13.33
C SER A 215 -13.46 -2.86 -13.06
N TYR A 216 -12.23 -2.37 -13.06
CA TYR A 216 -11.05 -3.20 -12.91
C TYR A 216 -10.59 -3.32 -11.46
N GLN A 217 -10.23 -2.20 -10.80
CA GLN A 217 -9.59 -2.28 -9.48
C GLN A 217 -10.59 -2.72 -8.41
N LEU A 218 -11.78 -2.13 -8.36
CA LEU A 218 -12.75 -2.47 -7.34
C LEU A 218 -13.50 -3.77 -7.66
N ASN A 219 -14.06 -3.90 -8.85
CA ASN A 219 -14.88 -5.07 -9.21
C ASN A 219 -14.03 -6.30 -9.51
N PHE A 220 -13.15 -6.24 -10.50
CA PHE A 220 -12.40 -7.41 -10.95
C PHE A 220 -11.30 -7.82 -9.98
N MET A 221 -10.47 -6.87 -9.49
CA MET A 221 -9.35 -7.22 -8.62
C MET A 221 -9.77 -7.46 -7.17
N TYR A 222 -10.59 -6.58 -6.58
CA TYR A 222 -10.94 -6.68 -5.17
C TYR A 222 -12.22 -7.50 -4.94
N TRP A 223 -13.35 -7.11 -5.54
CA TRP A 223 -14.65 -7.75 -5.29
C TRP A 223 -14.68 -9.21 -5.70
N ARG A 224 -14.14 -9.55 -6.86
CA ARG A 224 -14.00 -10.93 -7.31
C ARG A 224 -13.23 -11.78 -6.30
N TYR A 225 -12.07 -11.28 -5.83
CA TYR A 225 -11.26 -11.98 -4.84
C TYR A 225 -11.97 -12.11 -3.49
N PHE A 226 -12.67 -11.07 -3.06
CA PHE A 226 -13.52 -11.12 -1.87
C PHE A 226 -14.58 -12.23 -2.01
N MET A 227 -15.31 -12.25 -3.11
CA MET A 227 -16.37 -13.23 -3.34
C MET A 227 -15.86 -14.66 -3.50
N TRP A 228 -14.62 -14.90 -3.92
CA TRP A 228 -14.02 -16.23 -3.90
C TRP A 228 -14.02 -16.87 -2.51
N ASN A 229 -13.88 -16.07 -1.47
CA ASN A 229 -13.84 -16.56 -0.09
C ASN A 229 -15.23 -16.73 0.52
N PHE A 230 -16.23 -16.07 -0.03
CA PHE A 230 -17.58 -16.02 0.58
C PHE A 230 -18.67 -16.66 -0.25
N ALA A 231 -18.54 -16.70 -1.56
CA ALA A 231 -19.52 -17.31 -2.46
C ALA A 231 -19.01 -18.59 -3.10
N GLY A 232 -17.82 -18.53 -3.72
CA GLY A 232 -17.17 -19.63 -4.39
C GLY A 232 -16.31 -19.16 -5.57
N ARG A 233 -15.53 -20.07 -6.10
CA ARG A 233 -14.59 -19.84 -7.18
C ARG A 233 -14.82 -20.80 -8.34
N GLN A 234 -14.88 -20.26 -9.55
CA GLN A 234 -15.09 -21.01 -10.78
C GLN A 234 -13.95 -22.00 -11.07
N ASN A 235 -12.72 -21.51 -11.08
CA ASN A 235 -11.48 -22.28 -11.25
C ASN A 235 -10.29 -21.45 -10.77
N ASP A 236 -9.07 -22.03 -10.78
CA ASP A 236 -7.82 -21.39 -10.39
C ASP A 236 -7.01 -20.84 -11.58
N ILE A 237 -7.60 -20.82 -12.77
CA ILE A 237 -6.95 -20.27 -13.96
C ILE A 237 -7.03 -18.75 -13.88
N GLN A 238 -5.89 -18.10 -14.11
CA GLN A 238 -5.84 -16.65 -14.13
C GLN A 238 -6.60 -16.11 -15.33
N GLY A 239 -7.60 -15.26 -15.08
CA GLY A 239 -8.38 -14.58 -16.11
C GLY A 239 -8.07 -13.08 -16.12
N SER A 240 -8.40 -12.46 -17.26
CA SER A 240 -8.32 -11.00 -17.48
C SER A 240 -9.70 -10.36 -17.71
N GLY A 241 -10.76 -11.01 -17.19
CA GLY A 241 -12.15 -10.56 -17.36
C GLY A 241 -13.00 -11.45 -18.24
N GLU A 242 -12.43 -12.54 -18.76
CA GLU A 242 -13.17 -13.55 -19.52
C GLU A 242 -14.16 -14.29 -18.60
N ILE A 243 -15.27 -14.75 -19.17
CA ILE A 243 -16.32 -15.46 -18.43
C ILE A 243 -15.93 -16.88 -18.00
N GLU A 244 -14.85 -17.44 -18.56
CA GLU A 244 -14.43 -18.83 -18.41
C GLU A 244 -13.36 -19.03 -17.35
N HIS A 245 -12.62 -17.96 -16.98
CA HIS A 245 -11.43 -18.06 -16.16
C HIS A 245 -11.51 -17.25 -14.88
N GLY A 246 -11.34 -17.96 -13.75
CA GLY A 246 -11.07 -17.37 -12.45
C GLY A 246 -12.15 -16.41 -11.92
N ASN A 247 -13.39 -16.57 -12.32
CA ASN A 247 -14.49 -15.76 -11.81
C ASN A 247 -14.99 -16.28 -10.48
N TRP A 248 -15.75 -15.45 -9.76
CA TRP A 248 -16.50 -15.92 -8.61
C TRP A 248 -17.86 -16.46 -9.04
N ILE A 249 -18.33 -17.46 -8.35
CA ILE A 249 -19.63 -18.11 -8.58
C ILE A 249 -20.31 -18.37 -7.24
N THR A 250 -21.62 -18.52 -7.27
CA THR A 250 -22.40 -18.81 -6.08
C THR A 250 -22.79 -20.30 -5.96
N GLY A 251 -22.80 -21.02 -7.06
CA GLY A 251 -23.38 -22.36 -7.18
C GLY A 251 -24.89 -22.35 -7.39
N ILE A 252 -25.50 -21.18 -7.46
CA ILE A 252 -26.92 -21.01 -7.76
C ILE A 252 -27.05 -20.70 -9.25
N PRO A 253 -27.57 -21.62 -10.10
CA PRO A 253 -27.55 -21.45 -11.56
C PRO A 253 -28.19 -20.16 -12.05
N PHE A 254 -29.24 -19.70 -11.38
CA PHE A 254 -29.91 -18.45 -11.76
C PHE A 254 -28.99 -17.23 -11.64
N ILE A 255 -28.16 -17.17 -10.59
CA ILE A 255 -27.22 -16.07 -10.37
C ILE A 255 -25.99 -16.23 -11.27
N ASP A 256 -25.44 -17.43 -11.32
CA ASP A 256 -24.21 -17.71 -12.05
C ASP A 256 -24.39 -17.56 -13.55
N ASN A 257 -25.55 -17.92 -14.11
CA ASN A 257 -25.87 -17.74 -15.52
C ASN A 257 -25.90 -16.24 -15.92
N LEU A 258 -26.28 -15.36 -14.99
CA LEU A 258 -26.25 -13.90 -15.24
C LEU A 258 -24.83 -13.32 -15.18
N LEU A 259 -23.95 -13.93 -14.38
CA LEU A 259 -22.60 -13.42 -14.15
C LEU A 259 -21.58 -13.96 -15.17
N VAL A 260 -21.59 -15.27 -15.37
CA VAL A 260 -20.54 -15.99 -16.12
C VAL A 260 -21.10 -16.96 -17.15
N GLY A 261 -22.41 -16.92 -17.40
CA GLY A 261 -23.08 -17.84 -18.33
C GLY A 261 -23.27 -19.24 -17.77
N ASN A 262 -23.83 -20.12 -18.60
CA ASN A 262 -24.17 -21.48 -18.19
C ASN A 262 -22.90 -22.32 -17.95
N GLN A 263 -22.63 -22.63 -16.71
CA GLN A 263 -21.45 -23.40 -16.29
C GLN A 263 -21.51 -24.88 -16.72
N GLU A 264 -22.67 -25.39 -17.08
CA GLU A 264 -22.80 -26.75 -17.62
C GLU A 264 -22.27 -26.90 -19.06
N LEU A 265 -22.14 -25.81 -19.79
CA LEU A 265 -21.62 -25.79 -21.16
C LEU A 265 -20.08 -25.70 -21.21
N LEU A 266 -19.43 -25.54 -20.08
CA LEU A 266 -17.97 -25.48 -20.02
C LEU A 266 -17.32 -26.80 -20.47
N PRO A 267 -16.14 -26.78 -21.10
CA PRO A 267 -15.31 -27.96 -21.36
C PRO A 267 -15.03 -28.73 -20.08
N GLN A 268 -14.84 -30.06 -20.20
CA GLN A 268 -14.63 -30.94 -19.02
C GLN A 268 -13.40 -30.56 -18.20
N ASP A 269 -12.36 -30.06 -18.85
CA ASP A 269 -11.12 -29.63 -18.19
C ASP A 269 -11.36 -28.45 -17.25
N LEU A 270 -12.26 -27.54 -17.60
CA LEU A 270 -12.65 -26.40 -16.76
C LEU A 270 -13.64 -26.80 -15.66
N LYS A 271 -14.58 -27.73 -15.97
CA LYS A 271 -15.53 -28.25 -14.99
C LYS A 271 -14.85 -29.03 -13.87
N ASN A 272 -13.85 -29.85 -14.20
CA ASN A 272 -13.14 -30.72 -13.27
C ASN A 272 -11.91 -30.04 -12.65
N ASN A 273 -11.81 -28.72 -12.77
CA ASN A 273 -10.69 -27.96 -12.19
C ASN A 273 -10.69 -28.11 -10.66
N LYS A 274 -9.50 -28.43 -10.09
CA LYS A 274 -9.34 -28.60 -8.63
C LYS A 274 -9.56 -27.33 -7.83
N GLY A 275 -9.47 -26.17 -8.46
CA GLY A 275 -9.75 -24.89 -7.86
C GLY A 275 -11.23 -24.52 -7.78
N HIS A 276 -12.11 -25.33 -8.38
CA HIS A 276 -13.57 -25.14 -8.31
C HIS A 276 -14.07 -25.37 -6.90
N ASN A 277 -14.78 -24.41 -6.34
CA ASN A 277 -15.48 -24.57 -5.07
C ASN A 277 -16.74 -23.70 -5.03
N VAL A 278 -17.72 -24.13 -4.26
CA VAL A 278 -19.01 -23.47 -4.14
C VAL A 278 -19.46 -23.44 -2.71
N PHE A 279 -19.80 -22.28 -2.20
CA PHE A 279 -20.24 -22.08 -0.82
C PHE A 279 -21.68 -21.58 -0.71
N TYR A 280 -22.39 -21.37 -1.81
CA TYR A 280 -23.77 -20.88 -1.85
C TYR A 280 -23.98 -19.56 -1.09
N CYS A 281 -22.97 -18.71 -1.04
CA CYS A 281 -22.93 -17.50 -0.23
C CYS A 281 -23.16 -17.71 1.28
N LEU A 282 -23.12 -18.94 1.80
CA LEU A 282 -23.38 -19.23 3.21
C LEU A 282 -22.42 -18.51 4.16
N PRO A 283 -21.09 -18.49 3.92
CA PRO A 283 -20.17 -17.73 4.77
C PRO A 283 -20.49 -16.23 4.81
N LEU A 284 -20.91 -15.64 3.70
CA LEU A 284 -21.30 -14.24 3.62
C LEU A 284 -22.56 -13.97 4.45
N ILE A 285 -23.60 -14.80 4.28
CA ILE A 285 -24.86 -14.66 4.99
C ILE A 285 -24.65 -14.82 6.50
N LEU A 286 -23.92 -15.86 6.92
CA LEU A 286 -23.62 -16.10 8.34
C LEU A 286 -22.77 -14.96 8.92
N GLY A 287 -21.80 -14.46 8.18
CA GLY A 287 -20.99 -13.30 8.56
C GLY A 287 -21.84 -12.04 8.75
N LEU A 288 -22.75 -11.75 7.83
CA LEU A 288 -23.68 -10.63 7.94
C LEU A 288 -24.63 -10.78 9.14
N ILE A 289 -25.20 -11.97 9.35
CA ILE A 289 -26.05 -12.24 10.52
C ILE A 289 -25.27 -12.00 11.80
N GLY A 290 -24.04 -12.53 11.90
CA GLY A 290 -23.19 -12.34 13.07
C GLY A 290 -22.84 -10.87 13.31
N LEU A 291 -22.56 -10.14 12.25
CA LEU A 291 -22.23 -8.72 12.27
C LEU A 291 -23.42 -7.87 12.78
N PHE A 292 -24.63 -8.13 12.26
CA PHE A 292 -25.86 -7.46 12.73
C PHE A 292 -26.18 -7.87 14.16
N TRP A 293 -26.07 -9.14 14.51
CA TRP A 293 -26.25 -9.61 15.87
C TRP A 293 -25.33 -8.87 16.85
N GLN A 294 -24.03 -8.80 16.55
CA GLN A 294 -23.07 -8.09 17.39
C GLN A 294 -23.39 -6.60 17.53
N ALA A 295 -23.78 -5.95 16.45
CA ALA A 295 -24.11 -4.51 16.47
C ALA A 295 -25.31 -4.20 17.39
N TYR A 296 -26.34 -5.06 17.42
CA TYR A 296 -27.59 -4.76 18.10
C TYR A 296 -27.79 -5.49 19.43
N HIS A 297 -26.98 -6.50 19.75
CA HIS A 297 -27.18 -7.32 20.95
C HIS A 297 -26.77 -6.62 22.26
N SER A 298 -25.83 -5.70 22.26
CA SER A 298 -25.36 -4.99 23.43
C SER A 298 -25.00 -3.54 23.17
N GLN A 299 -25.06 -2.70 24.25
CA GLN A 299 -24.66 -1.28 24.15
C GLN A 299 -23.20 -1.08 23.70
N ARG A 300 -22.32 -2.04 23.95
CA ARG A 300 -20.93 -2.02 23.47
C ARG A 300 -20.74 -2.71 22.12
N GLY A 301 -21.72 -3.46 21.67
CA GLY A 301 -21.65 -4.22 20.42
C GLY A 301 -21.46 -3.32 19.22
N ILE A 302 -22.14 -2.18 19.14
CA ILE A 302 -21.99 -1.22 18.06
C ILE A 302 -20.60 -0.59 18.02
N GLN A 303 -19.96 -0.37 19.17
CA GLN A 303 -18.59 0.15 19.22
C GLN A 303 -17.59 -0.88 18.69
N GLN A 304 -17.75 -2.15 19.09
CA GLN A 304 -16.92 -3.24 18.60
C GLN A 304 -17.12 -3.48 17.10
N PHE A 305 -18.37 -3.39 16.64
CA PHE A 305 -18.72 -3.45 15.22
C PHE A 305 -17.94 -2.41 14.42
N TRP A 306 -17.97 -1.14 14.83
CA TRP A 306 -17.28 -0.07 14.10
C TRP A 306 -15.77 -0.25 14.09
N VAL A 307 -15.16 -0.76 15.19
CA VAL A 307 -13.72 -1.04 15.23
C VAL A 307 -13.35 -2.11 14.21
N VAL A 308 -14.07 -3.23 14.19
CA VAL A 308 -13.80 -4.34 13.25
C VAL A 308 -14.09 -3.94 11.82
N PHE A 309 -15.23 -3.27 11.58
CA PHE A 309 -15.62 -2.78 10.25
C PHE A 309 -14.61 -1.78 9.70
N PHE A 310 -14.17 -0.83 10.52
CA PHE A 310 -13.20 0.18 10.12
C PHE A 310 -11.83 -0.45 9.82
N LEU A 311 -11.39 -1.40 10.64
CA LEU A 311 -10.15 -2.14 10.39
C LEU A 311 -10.22 -2.90 9.06
N PHE A 312 -11.30 -3.62 8.81
CA PHE A 312 -11.54 -4.34 7.55
C PHE A 312 -11.56 -3.38 6.35
N PHE A 313 -12.29 -2.26 6.47
CA PHE A 313 -12.40 -1.26 5.43
C PHE A 313 -11.04 -0.62 5.12
N MET A 314 -10.28 -0.21 6.15
CA MET A 314 -8.97 0.43 5.96
C MET A 314 -7.93 -0.51 5.34
N THR A 315 -7.93 -1.78 5.73
CA THR A 315 -7.04 -2.77 5.10
C THR A 315 -7.44 -3.05 3.66
N GLY A 316 -8.75 -3.14 3.38
CA GLY A 316 -9.29 -3.34 2.03
C GLY A 316 -9.00 -2.17 1.10
N ILE A 317 -9.23 -0.94 1.54
CA ILE A 317 -9.02 0.26 0.71
C ILE A 317 -7.54 0.44 0.35
N ALA A 318 -6.62 0.13 1.27
CA ALA A 318 -5.19 0.18 0.99
C ALA A 318 -4.80 -0.78 -0.15
N ILE A 319 -5.36 -2.00 -0.15
CA ILE A 319 -5.13 -2.98 -1.22
C ILE A 319 -5.69 -2.44 -2.55
N VAL A 320 -6.93 -1.97 -2.57
CA VAL A 320 -7.59 -1.46 -3.79
C VAL A 320 -6.85 -0.28 -4.40
N LEU A 321 -6.41 0.67 -3.56
CA LEU A 321 -5.70 1.87 -4.04
C LEU A 321 -4.28 1.56 -4.53
N TYR A 322 -3.66 0.50 -4.02
CA TYR A 322 -2.30 0.13 -4.37
C TYR A 322 -2.21 -0.83 -5.57
N LEU A 323 -3.29 -1.53 -5.90
CA LEU A 323 -3.36 -2.40 -7.08
C LEU A 323 -3.43 -1.59 -8.37
N ASN A 324 -2.56 -1.95 -9.31
CA ASN A 324 -2.63 -1.42 -10.67
C ASN A 324 -2.04 -2.42 -11.66
#